data_c5d90a26dd2a571957339035dff47a3e
#
_entry.id   c5d90a26dd2a571957339035dff47a3e
#
_cell.length_a   1.000
_cell.length_b   1.000
_cell.length_c   1.000
_cell.angle_alpha   90.00
_cell.angle_beta   90.00
_cell.angle_gamma   90.00
#
_symmetry.space_group_name_H-M   'P 1'
#
loop_
_entity.id
_entity.type
_entity.pdbx_description
1 polymer ?
#
loop_
_entity_poly.entity_id
_entity_poly.type
_entity_poly.pdbx_seq_one_letter_code
_entity_poly.pdbx_strand_id
1 'polypeptide(L)'
;MSKPTDLVQGTLDLLILKTISLEAKHGWAIAKRIQQVSREALQIQQGSLYPALHRLEQQAWIKAEWRPTETGRMAKFYSLTRSGRKQLEKELANWARLSTAINLVVQEA
;
A
#
# COMPACT_ATOMS: atom_id res chain seq x y z
N MET A 1 9.03 -9.44 23.10
CA MET A 1 7.82 -9.28 22.31
C MET A 1 8.05 -8.33 21.16
N SER A 2 7.74 -8.77 19.97
CA SER A 2 7.99 -7.94 18.80
C SER A 2 6.87 -6.95 18.58
N LYS A 3 7.22 -5.73 18.22
CA LYS A 3 6.27 -4.73 17.77
C LYS A 3 5.92 -5.03 16.29
N PRO A 4 4.75 -4.61 15.84
CA PRO A 4 4.50 -4.61 14.39
C PRO A 4 5.61 -3.83 13.70
N THR A 5 6.06 -4.34 12.58
CA THR A 5 7.14 -3.68 11.83
C THR A 5 6.65 -2.35 11.28
N ASP A 6 7.37 -1.28 11.61
CA ASP A 6 7.13 0.02 11.01
C ASP A 6 7.66 0.01 9.58
N LEU A 7 6.77 0.30 8.64
CA LEU A 7 7.15 0.31 7.24
C LEU A 7 7.72 1.66 6.86
N VAL A 8 8.85 1.63 6.15
CA VAL A 8 9.38 2.85 5.55
C VAL A 8 8.39 3.34 4.49
N GLN A 9 8.39 4.65 4.27
CA GLN A 9 7.40 5.30 3.42
C GLN A 9 7.27 4.66 2.03
N GLY A 10 8.40 4.37 1.37
CA GLY A 10 8.36 3.79 0.03
C GLY A 10 7.73 2.40 0.01
N THR A 11 7.96 1.61 1.04
CA THR A 11 7.39 0.27 1.16
C THR A 11 5.88 0.35 1.33
N LEU A 12 5.40 1.28 2.17
CA LEU A 12 3.97 1.47 2.36
C LEU A 12 3.28 1.90 1.06
N ASP A 13 3.90 2.80 0.32
CA ASP A 13 3.37 3.26 -0.97
C ASP A 13 3.19 2.09 -1.93
N LEU A 14 4.20 1.21 -2.04
CA LEU A 14 4.13 0.01 -2.86
C LEU A 14 2.95 -0.87 -2.44
N LEU A 15 2.79 -1.10 -1.15
CA LEU A 15 1.73 -1.97 -0.64
C LEU A 15 0.34 -1.40 -0.93
N ILE A 16 0.17 -0.09 -0.78
CA ILE A 16 -1.11 0.56 -1.10
C ILE A 16 -1.42 0.43 -2.59
N LEU A 17 -0.45 0.80 -3.44
CA LEU A 17 -0.66 0.75 -4.89
C LEU A 17 -1.01 -0.66 -5.36
N LYS A 18 -0.31 -1.66 -4.84
CA LYS A 18 -0.58 -3.05 -5.20
C LYS A 18 -1.96 -3.50 -4.71
N THR A 19 -2.33 -3.12 -3.50
CA THR A 19 -3.59 -3.54 -2.90
C THR A 19 -4.80 -3.04 -3.67
N ILE A 20 -4.74 -1.82 -4.21
CA ILE A 20 -5.86 -1.26 -4.97
C ILE A 20 -5.73 -1.49 -6.48
N SER A 21 -4.71 -2.23 -6.92
CA SER A 21 -4.47 -2.44 -8.36
C SER A 21 -5.57 -3.25 -9.05
N LEU A 22 -6.26 -4.11 -8.31
CA LEU A 22 -7.31 -4.96 -8.87
C LEU A 22 -8.69 -4.33 -8.72
N GLU A 23 -8.93 -3.65 -7.61
CA GLU A 23 -10.21 -2.97 -7.39
C GLU A 23 -10.05 -1.83 -6.40
N ALA A 24 -10.94 -0.87 -6.48
CA ALA A 24 -10.96 0.27 -5.57
C ALA A 24 -11.28 -0.20 -4.15
N LYS A 25 -10.65 0.42 -3.16
CA LYS A 25 -10.88 0.13 -1.75
C LYS A 25 -10.81 1.41 -0.93
N HIS A 26 -11.62 1.46 0.13
CA HIS A 26 -11.48 2.55 1.11
C HIS A 26 -10.32 2.25 2.06
N GLY A 27 -9.88 3.28 2.81
CA GLY A 27 -8.65 3.20 3.61
C GLY A 27 -8.61 2.04 4.58
N TRP A 28 -9.69 1.83 5.35
CA TRP A 28 -9.75 0.72 6.31
C TRP A 28 -9.58 -0.63 5.62
N ALA A 29 -10.23 -0.81 4.46
CA ALA A 29 -10.14 -2.06 3.71
C ALA A 29 -8.74 -2.28 3.15
N ILE A 30 -8.03 -1.21 2.76
CA ILE A 30 -6.63 -1.31 2.30
C ILE A 30 -5.76 -1.84 3.43
N ALA A 31 -5.84 -1.23 4.61
CA ALA A 31 -5.03 -1.64 5.76
C ALA A 31 -5.34 -3.07 6.16
N LYS A 32 -6.61 -3.42 6.21
CA LYS A 32 -7.05 -4.76 6.59
C LYS A 32 -6.57 -5.81 5.59
N ARG A 33 -6.64 -5.50 4.30
CA ARG A 33 -6.19 -6.43 3.27
C ARG A 33 -4.69 -6.69 3.35
N ILE A 34 -3.89 -5.65 3.57
CA ILE A 34 -2.44 -5.80 3.74
C ILE A 34 -2.15 -6.69 4.96
N GLN A 35 -2.85 -6.46 6.06
CA GLN A 35 -2.70 -7.27 7.26
C GLN A 35 -3.04 -8.73 6.99
N GLN A 36 -4.17 -9.00 6.34
CA GLN A 36 -4.61 -10.35 6.02
C GLN A 36 -3.64 -11.08 5.10
N VAL A 37 -3.24 -10.44 4.01
CA VAL A 37 -2.37 -11.07 3.01
C VAL A 37 -0.99 -11.35 3.57
N SER A 38 -0.50 -10.50 4.47
CA SER A 38 0.81 -10.70 5.12
C SER A 38 0.72 -11.65 6.33
N ARG A 39 -0.42 -12.29 6.54
CA ARG A 39 -0.66 -13.19 7.67
C ARG A 39 -0.34 -12.51 8.99
N GLU A 40 -0.88 -11.32 9.17
CA GLU A 40 -0.75 -10.50 10.36
C GLU A 40 0.65 -9.92 10.62
N ALA A 41 1.61 -10.18 9.71
CA ALA A 41 2.98 -9.68 9.90
C ALA A 41 3.07 -8.16 9.75
N LEU A 42 2.24 -7.59 8.86
CA LEU A 42 2.27 -6.14 8.59
C LEU A 42 0.97 -5.52 9.09
N GLN A 43 1.12 -4.54 9.98
CA GLN A 43 -0.02 -3.78 10.49
C GLN A 43 0.21 -2.31 10.16
N ILE A 44 -0.78 -1.70 9.51
CA ILE A 44 -0.68 -0.32 9.06
C ILE A 44 -1.47 0.56 10.02
N GLN A 45 -0.78 1.47 10.67
CA GLN A 45 -1.40 2.45 11.57
C GLN A 45 -2.12 3.52 10.75
N GLN A 46 -3.25 3.99 11.24
CA GLN A 46 -4.00 5.06 10.59
C GLN A 46 -3.15 6.31 10.44
N GLY A 47 -2.29 6.60 11.43
CA GLY A 47 -1.39 7.73 11.40
C GLY A 47 -0.37 7.69 10.27
N SER A 48 -0.10 6.51 9.71
CA SER A 48 0.77 6.34 8.55
C SER A 48 -0.03 6.21 7.25
N LEU A 49 -1.17 5.53 7.32
CA LEU A 49 -1.98 5.24 6.14
C LEU A 49 -2.53 6.49 5.46
N TYR A 50 -3.23 7.34 6.21
CA TYR A 50 -3.90 8.49 5.60
C TYR A 50 -2.94 9.53 5.04
N PRO A 51 -1.82 9.85 5.69
CA PRO A 51 -0.81 10.69 5.04
C PRO A 51 -0.25 10.08 3.77
N ALA A 52 -0.06 8.75 3.73
CA ALA A 52 0.41 8.07 2.53
C ALA A 52 -0.61 8.18 1.39
N LEU A 53 -1.89 7.94 1.69
CA LEU A 53 -2.95 8.08 0.70
C LEU A 53 -3.00 9.50 0.15
N HIS A 54 -2.85 10.49 1.03
CA HIS A 54 -2.85 11.90 0.62
C HIS A 54 -1.68 12.21 -0.33
N ARG A 55 -0.48 11.73 0.00
CA ARG A 55 0.69 11.91 -0.88
C ARG A 55 0.49 11.27 -2.25
N LEU A 56 -0.03 10.05 -2.27
CA LEU A 56 -0.25 9.32 -3.52
C LEU A 56 -1.32 10.02 -4.37
N GLU A 57 -2.33 10.56 -3.73
CA GLU A 57 -3.36 11.32 -4.41
C GLU A 57 -2.80 12.61 -5.00
N GLN A 58 -1.93 13.31 -4.26
CA GLN A 58 -1.26 14.51 -4.75
C GLN A 58 -0.36 14.23 -5.95
N GLN A 59 0.24 13.05 -6.00
CA GLN A 59 1.04 12.61 -7.16
C GLN A 59 0.17 12.20 -8.34
N ALA A 60 -1.14 12.17 -8.15
CA ALA A 60 -2.09 11.69 -9.15
C ALA A 60 -1.89 10.22 -9.54
N TRP A 61 -1.28 9.44 -8.64
CA TRP A 61 -1.13 8.00 -8.84
C TRP A 61 -2.36 7.23 -8.40
N ILE A 62 -3.15 7.82 -7.51
CA ILE A 62 -4.44 7.30 -7.09
C ILE A 62 -5.48 8.41 -7.16
N LYS A 63 -6.72 8.03 -7.31
CA LYS A 63 -7.85 8.96 -7.26
C LYS A 63 -8.88 8.45 -6.26
N ALA A 64 -9.62 9.36 -5.67
CA ALA A 64 -10.61 9.03 -4.66
C ALA A 64 -12.01 9.35 -5.16
N GLU A 65 -12.97 8.52 -4.75
CA GLU A 65 -14.37 8.70 -5.09
C GLU A 65 -15.20 8.30 -3.88
N TRP A 66 -16.19 9.11 -3.52
CA TRP A 66 -17.09 8.78 -2.42
C TRP A 66 -18.11 7.76 -2.89
N ARG A 67 -18.20 6.65 -2.18
CA ARG A 67 -19.15 5.57 -2.45
C ARG A 67 -19.71 5.02 -1.15
N PRO A 68 -20.92 4.44 -1.16
CA PRO A 68 -21.42 3.75 0.03
C PRO A 68 -20.66 2.44 0.26
N THR A 69 -20.40 2.14 1.53
CA THR A 69 -19.87 0.84 1.95
C THR A 69 -21.02 -0.15 2.08
N GLU A 70 -20.69 -1.39 2.45
CA GLU A 70 -21.71 -2.44 2.65
C GLU A 70 -22.75 -2.05 3.69
N THR A 71 -22.35 -1.27 4.69
CA THR A 71 -23.28 -0.81 5.73
C THR A 71 -24.05 0.44 5.34
N GLY A 72 -23.82 0.97 4.14
CA GLY A 72 -24.48 2.18 3.66
C GLY A 72 -23.77 3.47 4.02
N ARG A 73 -22.72 3.42 4.82
CA ARG A 73 -21.93 4.61 5.16
C ARG A 73 -21.07 5.00 3.98
N MET A 74 -20.97 6.31 3.74
CA MET A 74 -20.10 6.82 2.66
C MET A 74 -18.65 6.77 3.08
N ALA A 75 -17.79 6.36 2.16
CA ALA A 75 -16.35 6.34 2.36
C ALA A 75 -15.65 6.72 1.06
N LYS A 76 -14.40 7.20 1.19
CA LYS A 76 -13.56 7.47 0.03
C LYS A 76 -12.95 6.15 -0.45
N PHE A 77 -13.26 5.79 -1.68
CA PHE A 77 -12.66 4.63 -2.34
C PHE A 77 -11.54 5.10 -3.24
N TYR A 78 -10.39 4.45 -3.10
CA TYR A 78 -9.18 4.80 -3.86
C TYR A 78 -8.95 3.78 -4.95
N SER A 79 -8.59 4.26 -6.13
CA SER A 79 -8.25 3.41 -7.27
C SER A 79 -7.02 3.95 -7.97
N LEU A 80 -6.32 3.08 -8.71
CA LEU A 80 -5.15 3.49 -9.46
C LEU A 80 -5.56 4.33 -10.67
N THR A 81 -4.75 5.37 -10.93
CA THR A 81 -4.80 6.07 -12.19
C THR A 81 -3.89 5.36 -13.19
N ARG A 82 -3.88 5.82 -14.43
CA ARG A 82 -2.97 5.29 -15.44
C ARG A 82 -1.51 5.50 -15.03
N SER A 83 -1.19 6.70 -14.54
CA SER A 83 0.16 6.97 -14.06
C SER A 83 0.50 6.17 -12.81
N GLY A 84 -0.50 5.88 -11.98
CA GLY A 84 -0.33 5.03 -10.80
C GLY A 84 0.06 3.60 -11.17
N ARG A 85 -0.51 3.07 -12.26
CA ARG A 85 -0.13 1.73 -12.73
C ARG A 85 1.33 1.69 -13.18
N LYS A 86 1.78 2.73 -13.88
CA LYS A 86 3.19 2.84 -14.28
C LYS A 86 4.09 2.94 -13.06
N GLN A 87 3.67 3.71 -12.07
CA GLN A 87 4.44 3.85 -10.82
C GLN A 87 4.50 2.52 -10.08
N LEU A 88 3.41 1.77 -10.04
CA LEU A 88 3.39 0.45 -9.42
C LEU A 88 4.42 -0.48 -10.08
N GLU A 89 4.48 -0.48 -11.41
CA GLU A 89 5.47 -1.31 -12.12
C GLU A 89 6.91 -0.96 -11.71
N LYS A 90 7.21 0.34 -11.59
CA LYS A 90 8.53 0.79 -11.15
C LYS A 90 8.83 0.35 -9.72
N GLU A 91 7.85 0.49 -8.84
CA GLU A 91 7.98 0.10 -7.44
C GLU A 91 8.21 -1.42 -7.30
N LEU A 92 7.47 -2.21 -8.09
CA LEU A 92 7.63 -3.67 -8.06
C LEU A 92 9.02 -4.08 -8.55
N ALA A 93 9.51 -3.48 -9.64
CA ALA A 93 10.84 -3.78 -10.17
C ALA A 93 11.93 -3.39 -9.17
N ASN A 94 11.77 -2.22 -8.55
CA ASN A 94 12.72 -1.75 -7.56
C ASN A 94 12.74 -2.65 -6.33
N TRP A 95 11.59 -3.08 -5.87
CA TRP A 95 11.49 -4.00 -4.73
C TRP A 95 12.13 -5.35 -5.04
N ALA A 96 11.89 -5.91 -6.24
CA ALA A 96 12.49 -7.17 -6.65
C ALA A 96 14.01 -7.09 -6.62
N ARG A 97 14.57 -6.01 -7.14
CA ARG A 97 16.01 -5.79 -7.15
C ARG A 97 16.58 -5.61 -5.74
N LEU A 98 15.92 -4.78 -4.95
CA LEU A 98 16.36 -4.48 -3.58
C LEU A 98 16.30 -5.72 -2.69
N SER A 99 15.20 -6.47 -2.73
CA SER A 99 15.05 -7.65 -1.89
C SER A 99 16.04 -8.74 -2.26
N THR A 100 16.32 -8.92 -3.54
CA THR A 100 17.36 -9.84 -4.00
C THR A 100 18.73 -9.42 -3.46
N ALA A 101 19.06 -8.14 -3.58
CA ALA A 101 20.34 -7.63 -3.11
C ALA A 101 20.48 -7.81 -1.59
N ILE A 102 19.44 -7.50 -0.84
CA ILE A 102 19.44 -7.65 0.61
C ILE A 102 19.64 -9.12 0.98
N ASN A 103 18.94 -10.02 0.32
CA ASN A 103 19.07 -11.45 0.59
C ASN A 103 20.49 -11.95 0.31
N LEU A 104 21.13 -11.45 -0.74
CA LEU A 104 22.53 -11.81 -1.03
C LEU A 104 23.46 -11.38 0.10
N VAL A 105 23.28 -10.16 0.60
CA VAL A 105 24.09 -9.67 1.71
C VAL A 105 23.86 -10.51 2.96
N VAL A 106 22.61 -10.80 3.27
CA VAL A 106 22.25 -11.58 4.46
C VAL A 106 22.85 -12.98 4.39
N GLN A 107 22.86 -13.59 3.20
CA GLN A 107 23.37 -14.95 3.04
C GLN A 107 24.89 -15.02 3.01
N GLU A 108 25.55 -14.02 2.43
CA GLU A 108 27.00 -14.05 2.21
C GLU A 108 27.81 -13.42 3.34
N ALA A 109 27.22 -12.49 4.07
CA ALA A 109 27.95 -11.75 5.12
C ALA A 109 28.19 -12.56 6.37
#